data_16d7671de5226e55e983334721065e07
#
_entry.id   16d7671de5226e55e983334721065e07
#
_cell.length_a   1.000
_cell.length_b   1.000
_cell.length_c   1.000
_cell.angle_alpha   90.00
_cell.angle_beta   90.00
_cell.angle_gamma   90.00
#
_symmetry.space_group_name_H-M   'P 1'
#
loop_
_entity.id
_entity.type
_entity.pdbx_description
1 polymer ?
#
loop_
_entity_poly.entity_id
_entity_poly.type
_entity_poly.pdbx_seq_one_letter_code
_entity_poly.pdbx_strand_id
1 'polypeptide(L)'
;MSDINEMNEGLKWYVVHTYSGYENKVKTNLEKIIENRGLSDRITDIRIPTEVVVESDGGHEKEVETKIFPSYVLVKMIMTDETWHVVRNIRGVTGFVGPGSKPVPLTEEETAAYIQEEPVKVTAVSFEVGDRVNIVDGVFRGYSGVLTKAEGDEVTVVVSTVGRDIPVNLDRKLVEKAAD
;
A
#
# COMPACT_ATOMS: atom_id res chain seq x y z
N MET A 1 -21.92 -18.12 -21.93
CA MET A 1 -22.66 -17.83 -20.69
C MET A 1 -22.39 -18.81 -19.55
N SER A 2 -21.90 -20.01 -19.83
CA SER A 2 -21.53 -20.99 -18.80
C SER A 2 -20.19 -20.69 -18.11
N ASP A 3 -19.32 -19.91 -18.74
CA ASP A 3 -17.96 -19.68 -18.24
C ASP A 3 -17.88 -18.71 -17.03
N ILE A 4 -18.92 -17.91 -16.83
CA ILE A 4 -18.97 -16.99 -15.70
C ILE A 4 -19.43 -17.71 -14.42
N ASN A 5 -20.21 -18.74 -14.56
CA ASN A 5 -20.77 -19.48 -13.41
C ASN A 5 -19.75 -20.45 -12.77
N GLU A 6 -18.82 -20.98 -13.53
CA GLU A 6 -17.80 -21.88 -13.01
C GLU A 6 -16.63 -21.17 -12.34
N MET A 7 -16.41 -19.90 -12.67
CA MET A 7 -15.33 -19.10 -12.08
C MET A 7 -15.64 -18.53 -10.69
N ASN A 8 -16.88 -18.63 -10.22
CA ASN A 8 -17.37 -17.81 -9.11
C ASN A 8 -17.98 -18.57 -7.94
N GLU A 9 -17.50 -19.75 -7.67
CA GLU A 9 -17.88 -20.45 -6.43
C GLU A 9 -17.20 -19.82 -5.21
N GLY A 10 -17.74 -18.73 -4.70
CA GLY A 10 -17.36 -18.17 -3.43
C GLY A 10 -16.96 -16.70 -3.47
N LEU A 11 -16.73 -16.17 -2.28
CA LEU A 11 -16.28 -14.80 -2.07
C LEU A 11 -14.81 -14.66 -2.45
N LYS A 12 -14.54 -13.75 -3.38
CA LYS A 12 -13.19 -13.44 -3.84
C LYS A 12 -12.96 -11.93 -3.86
N TRP A 13 -11.72 -11.53 -3.77
CA TRP A 13 -11.34 -10.13 -3.88
C TRP A 13 -11.14 -9.73 -5.33
N TYR A 14 -11.73 -8.61 -5.70
CA TYR A 14 -11.63 -8.01 -7.04
C TYR A 14 -11.08 -6.60 -6.93
N VAL A 15 -10.33 -6.17 -7.93
CA VAL A 15 -9.80 -4.81 -8.01
C VAL A 15 -10.72 -3.97 -8.90
N VAL A 16 -11.16 -2.86 -8.36
CA VAL A 16 -12.00 -1.89 -9.08
C VAL A 16 -11.20 -0.62 -9.30
N HIS A 17 -11.15 -0.17 -10.53
CA HIS A 17 -10.51 1.10 -10.89
C HIS A 17 -11.50 2.25 -10.74
N THR A 18 -11.04 3.34 -10.13
CA THR A 18 -11.83 4.55 -9.91
C THR A 18 -11.12 5.77 -10.47
N TYR A 19 -11.82 6.88 -10.55
CA TYR A 19 -11.15 8.17 -10.76
C TYR A 19 -10.31 8.52 -9.55
N SER A 20 -9.20 9.20 -9.78
CA SER A 20 -8.32 9.65 -8.71
C SER A 20 -9.07 10.54 -7.70
N GLY A 21 -8.95 10.20 -6.42
CA GLY A 21 -9.64 10.91 -5.35
C GLY A 21 -11.08 10.45 -5.07
N TYR A 22 -11.62 9.52 -5.86
CA TYR A 22 -12.97 9.00 -5.70
C TYR A 22 -13.06 7.71 -4.87
N GLU A 23 -11.96 7.17 -4.42
CA GLU A 23 -11.91 5.87 -3.72
C GLU A 23 -12.83 5.84 -2.50
N ASN A 24 -12.78 6.85 -1.64
CA ASN A 24 -13.64 6.95 -0.47
C ASN A 24 -15.11 7.13 -0.84
N LYS A 25 -15.41 7.92 -1.85
CA LYS A 25 -16.77 8.10 -2.37
C LYS A 25 -17.35 6.80 -2.91
N VAL A 26 -16.56 6.07 -3.68
CA VAL A 26 -16.96 4.76 -4.23
C VAL A 26 -17.24 3.79 -3.10
N LYS A 27 -16.38 3.71 -2.11
CA LYS A 27 -16.59 2.86 -0.92
C LYS A 27 -17.90 3.20 -0.22
N THR A 28 -18.10 4.47 0.11
CA THR A 28 -19.31 4.94 0.81
C THR A 28 -20.59 4.68 0.00
N ASN A 29 -20.56 4.97 -1.29
CA ASN A 29 -21.72 4.77 -2.17
C ASN A 29 -22.03 3.28 -2.33
N LEU A 30 -21.01 2.45 -2.45
CA LEU A 30 -21.18 1.01 -2.57
C LEU A 30 -21.75 0.40 -1.27
N GLU A 31 -21.27 0.83 -0.12
CA GLU A 31 -21.80 0.41 1.18
C GLU A 31 -23.30 0.75 1.32
N LYS A 32 -23.70 1.94 0.89
CA LYS A 32 -25.11 2.36 0.89
C LYS A 32 -25.97 1.49 -0.01
N ILE A 33 -25.49 1.16 -1.20
CA ILE A 33 -26.24 0.32 -2.14
C ILE A 33 -26.33 -1.11 -1.63
N ILE A 34 -25.29 -1.64 -1.03
CA ILE A 34 -25.29 -2.97 -0.40
C ILE A 34 -26.39 -3.03 0.68
N GLU A 35 -26.45 -2.01 1.52
CA GLU A 35 -27.47 -1.91 2.56
C GLU A 35 -28.89 -1.78 1.98
N ASN A 36 -29.08 -0.87 1.00
CA ASN A 36 -30.38 -0.61 0.40
C ASN A 36 -30.95 -1.78 -0.42
N ARG A 37 -30.07 -2.55 -1.07
CA ARG A 37 -30.46 -3.69 -1.92
C ARG A 37 -30.34 -5.05 -1.23
N GLY A 38 -29.87 -5.08 0.00
CA GLY A 38 -29.68 -6.33 0.73
C GLY A 38 -28.60 -7.23 0.12
N LEU A 39 -27.53 -6.65 -0.39
CA LEU A 39 -26.42 -7.38 -1.04
C LEU A 39 -25.29 -7.75 -0.08
N SER A 40 -25.48 -7.58 1.22
CA SER A 40 -24.47 -7.87 2.24
C SER A 40 -23.97 -9.31 2.23
N ASP A 41 -24.76 -10.25 1.74
CA ASP A 41 -24.37 -11.65 1.58
C ASP A 41 -23.47 -11.88 0.36
N ARG A 42 -23.53 -10.99 -0.61
CA ARG A 42 -22.79 -11.10 -1.89
C ARG A 42 -21.59 -10.18 -1.97
N ILE A 43 -21.65 -9.02 -1.34
CA ILE A 43 -20.56 -8.07 -1.23
C ILE A 43 -20.29 -7.88 0.26
N THR A 44 -19.25 -8.50 0.78
CA THR A 44 -19.02 -8.60 2.24
C THR A 44 -18.03 -7.60 2.76
N ASP A 45 -17.08 -7.15 1.95
CA ASP A 45 -16.05 -6.22 2.39
C ASP A 45 -15.60 -5.33 1.24
N ILE A 46 -15.19 -4.11 1.59
CA ILE A 46 -14.64 -3.12 0.66
C ILE A 46 -13.45 -2.48 1.35
N ARG A 47 -12.30 -2.52 0.72
CA ARG A 47 -11.08 -1.94 1.27
C ARG A 47 -10.37 -1.07 0.26
N ILE A 48 -9.83 0.03 0.75
CA ILE A 48 -8.91 0.88 0.00
C ILE A 48 -7.50 0.48 0.46
N PRO A 49 -6.63 -0.01 -0.45
CA PRO A 49 -5.30 -0.44 -0.05
C PRO A 49 -4.48 0.78 0.42
N THR A 50 -4.24 0.83 1.71
CA THR A 50 -3.47 1.89 2.36
C THR A 50 -2.39 1.30 3.24
N GLU A 51 -1.33 2.05 3.42
CA GLU A 51 -0.30 1.76 4.42
C GLU A 51 -0.20 2.92 5.40
N VAL A 52 0.13 2.63 6.62
CA VAL A 52 0.39 3.65 7.62
C VAL A 52 1.90 3.86 7.71
N VAL A 53 2.34 5.05 7.34
CA VAL A 53 3.74 5.45 7.45
C VAL A 53 3.87 6.32 8.69
N VAL A 54 4.76 5.93 9.59
CA VAL A 54 5.08 6.75 10.76
C VAL A 54 6.20 7.71 10.37
N GLU A 55 5.86 8.98 10.26
CA GLU A 55 6.84 10.04 10.03
C GLU A 55 7.28 10.62 11.37
N SER A 56 8.58 10.67 11.58
CA SER A 56 9.17 11.32 12.75
C SER A 56 9.71 12.68 12.36
N ASP A 57 9.15 13.73 12.95
CA ASP A 57 9.60 15.11 12.76
C ASP A 57 9.90 15.74 14.12
N GLY A 58 11.16 16.05 14.35
CA GLY A 58 11.60 16.78 15.54
C GLY A 58 11.26 16.13 16.89
N GLY A 59 11.20 14.80 16.94
CA GLY A 59 10.83 14.05 18.14
C GLY A 59 9.32 13.77 18.28
N HIS A 60 8.52 14.22 17.32
CA HIS A 60 7.10 13.89 17.22
C HIS A 60 6.89 12.81 16.18
N GLU A 61 6.23 11.74 16.58
CA GLU A 61 5.79 10.68 15.67
C GLU A 61 4.39 11.00 15.16
N LYS A 62 4.25 11.05 13.84
CA LYS A 62 2.97 11.26 13.18
C LYS A 62 2.66 10.07 12.28
N GLU A 63 1.50 9.47 12.48
CA GLU A 63 1.01 8.42 11.61
C GLU A 63 0.32 9.06 10.40
N VAL A 64 0.81 8.76 9.21
CA VAL A 64 0.24 9.23 7.95
C VAL A 64 -0.24 8.02 7.16
N GLU A 65 -1.52 8.00 6.86
CA GLU A 65 -2.10 6.98 6.01
C GLU A 65 -1.88 7.33 4.54
N THR A 66 -1.17 6.48 3.84
CA THR A 66 -0.84 6.66 2.42
C THR A 66 -1.47 5.55 1.60
N LYS A 67 -2.11 5.91 0.49
CA LYS A 67 -2.69 4.93 -0.43
C LYS A 67 -1.57 4.20 -1.17
N ILE A 68 -1.55 2.87 -1.07
CA ILE A 68 -0.57 2.03 -1.80
C ILE A 68 -0.85 2.10 -3.30
N PHE A 69 -2.12 2.00 -3.66
CA PHE A 69 -2.58 2.06 -5.05
C PHE A 69 -3.68 3.12 -5.19
N PRO A 70 -3.31 4.38 -5.52
CA PRO A 70 -4.31 5.41 -5.80
C PRO A 70 -5.21 5.00 -6.98
N SER A 71 -6.47 5.35 -6.91
CA SER A 71 -7.49 5.04 -7.92
C SER A 71 -7.94 3.57 -7.98
N TYR A 72 -7.59 2.77 -6.96
CA TYR A 72 -8.02 1.37 -6.86
C TYR A 72 -8.75 1.12 -5.56
N VAL A 73 -9.78 0.29 -5.64
CA VAL A 73 -10.57 -0.18 -4.49
C VAL A 73 -10.68 -1.70 -4.56
N LEU A 74 -10.48 -2.36 -3.44
CA LEU A 74 -10.62 -3.81 -3.32
C LEU A 74 -12.01 -4.15 -2.79
N VAL A 75 -12.71 -5.04 -3.49
CA VAL A 75 -14.07 -5.47 -3.13
C VAL A 75 -14.10 -6.99 -2.99
N LYS A 76 -14.52 -7.46 -1.83
CA LYS A 76 -14.75 -8.89 -1.58
C LYS A 76 -16.20 -9.21 -1.89
N MET A 77 -16.40 -9.95 -2.94
CA MET A 77 -17.74 -10.22 -3.46
C MET A 77 -17.87 -11.56 -4.17
N ILE A 78 -19.10 -12.02 -4.29
CA ILE A 78 -19.44 -13.09 -5.23
C ILE A 78 -19.73 -12.43 -6.57
N MET A 79 -19.00 -12.81 -7.61
CA MET A 79 -19.16 -12.22 -8.94
C MET A 79 -20.43 -12.81 -9.60
N THR A 80 -21.43 -11.98 -9.73
CA THR A 80 -22.67 -12.28 -10.48
C THR A 80 -22.96 -11.11 -11.42
N ASP A 81 -23.85 -11.30 -12.36
CA ASP A 81 -24.27 -10.21 -13.25
C ASP A 81 -24.84 -9.02 -12.45
N GLU A 82 -25.59 -9.30 -11.41
CA GLU A 82 -26.16 -8.30 -10.53
C GLU A 82 -25.08 -7.51 -9.77
N THR A 83 -24.16 -8.19 -9.11
CA THR A 83 -23.07 -7.53 -8.37
C THR A 83 -22.13 -6.78 -9.28
N TRP A 84 -21.83 -7.33 -10.45
CA TRP A 84 -21.01 -6.68 -11.46
C TRP A 84 -21.64 -5.36 -11.92
N HIS A 85 -22.92 -5.36 -12.26
CA HIS A 85 -23.65 -4.15 -12.65
C HIS A 85 -23.72 -3.13 -11.51
N VAL A 86 -23.98 -3.57 -10.31
CA VAL A 86 -24.05 -2.69 -9.13
C VAL A 86 -22.72 -1.96 -8.92
N VAL A 87 -21.60 -2.68 -8.90
CA VAL A 87 -20.30 -2.09 -8.67
C VAL A 87 -19.89 -1.17 -9.83
N ARG A 88 -20.10 -1.62 -11.06
CA ARG A 88 -19.75 -0.84 -12.24
C ARG A 88 -20.53 0.46 -12.39
N ASN A 89 -21.75 0.48 -11.93
CA ASN A 89 -22.62 1.66 -12.00
C ASN A 89 -22.42 2.66 -10.85
N ILE A 90 -21.53 2.35 -9.90
CA ILE A 90 -21.18 3.30 -8.85
C ILE A 90 -20.48 4.52 -9.45
N ARG A 91 -20.92 5.69 -9.04
CA ARG A 91 -20.31 6.94 -9.49
C ARG A 91 -18.84 7.03 -9.03
N GLY A 92 -17.95 7.22 -9.99
CA GLY A 92 -16.52 7.25 -9.77
C GLY A 92 -15.78 5.97 -10.17
N VAL A 93 -16.51 4.87 -10.40
CA VAL A 93 -15.96 3.61 -10.90
C VAL A 93 -15.80 3.69 -12.41
N THR A 94 -14.59 3.38 -12.90
CA THR A 94 -14.30 3.28 -14.33
C THR A 94 -14.51 1.86 -14.85
N GLY A 95 -14.33 0.87 -14.00
CA GLY A 95 -14.52 -0.55 -14.33
C GLY A 95 -13.69 -1.48 -13.45
N PHE A 96 -13.84 -2.76 -13.67
CA PHE A 96 -13.00 -3.76 -13.04
C PHE A 96 -11.64 -3.87 -13.75
N VAL A 97 -10.61 -4.22 -12.98
CA VAL A 97 -9.29 -4.49 -13.52
C VAL A 97 -9.26 -5.94 -14.05
N GLY A 98 -8.83 -6.09 -15.29
CA GLY A 98 -8.71 -7.37 -15.94
C GLY A 98 -8.70 -7.27 -17.47
N PRO A 99 -8.30 -8.30 -18.17
CA PRO A 99 -8.27 -8.30 -19.64
C PRO A 99 -9.68 -8.23 -20.21
N GLY A 100 -9.90 -7.33 -21.17
CA GLY A 100 -11.19 -7.15 -21.84
C GLY A 100 -12.33 -6.69 -20.93
N SER A 101 -12.03 -5.96 -19.87
CA SER A 101 -12.98 -5.51 -18.84
C SER A 101 -13.66 -6.66 -18.06
N LYS A 102 -13.11 -7.87 -18.16
CA LYS A 102 -13.57 -8.98 -17.33
C LYS A 102 -12.91 -8.92 -15.96
N PRO A 103 -13.68 -8.97 -14.87
CA PRO A 103 -13.10 -8.97 -13.54
C PRO A 103 -12.30 -10.24 -13.29
N VAL A 104 -11.07 -10.08 -12.83
CA VAL A 104 -10.18 -11.18 -12.45
C VAL A 104 -9.99 -11.16 -10.94
N PRO A 105 -10.28 -12.25 -10.24
CA PRO A 105 -10.09 -12.31 -8.80
C PRO A 105 -8.60 -12.28 -8.45
N LEU A 106 -8.29 -11.65 -7.33
CA LEU A 106 -6.94 -11.67 -6.78
C LEU A 106 -6.57 -13.07 -6.31
N THR A 107 -5.31 -13.44 -6.52
CA THR A 107 -4.76 -14.67 -5.95
C THR A 107 -4.61 -14.54 -4.43
N GLU A 108 -4.44 -15.65 -3.74
CA GLU A 108 -4.19 -15.64 -2.29
C GLU A 108 -2.92 -14.85 -1.94
N GLU A 109 -1.87 -14.96 -2.77
CA GLU A 109 -0.63 -14.22 -2.60
C GLU A 109 -0.83 -12.70 -2.77
N GLU A 110 -1.55 -12.29 -3.80
CA GLU A 110 -1.89 -10.89 -4.03
C GLU A 110 -2.80 -10.34 -2.93
N THR A 111 -3.76 -11.14 -2.48
CA THR A 111 -4.65 -10.78 -1.39
C THR A 111 -3.85 -10.55 -0.09
N ALA A 112 -2.94 -11.44 0.23
CA ALA A 112 -2.09 -11.30 1.41
C ALA A 112 -1.18 -10.06 1.33
N ALA A 113 -0.73 -9.69 0.13
CA ALA A 113 0.12 -8.52 -0.07
C ALA A 113 -0.65 -7.19 0.07
N TYR A 114 -1.89 -7.14 -0.40
CA TYR A 114 -2.67 -5.90 -0.45
C TYR A 114 -3.68 -5.74 0.68
N ILE A 115 -4.16 -6.85 1.23
CA ILE A 115 -5.17 -6.87 2.29
C ILE A 115 -4.52 -7.38 3.55
N GLN A 116 -3.94 -6.48 4.29
CA GLN A 116 -3.45 -6.80 5.62
C GLN A 116 -4.57 -6.48 6.61
N GLU A 117 -4.88 -7.41 7.47
CA GLU A 117 -5.90 -7.23 8.50
C GLU A 117 -5.53 -6.10 9.48
N GLU A 118 -4.24 -5.86 9.63
CA GLU A 118 -3.74 -4.69 10.34
C GLU A 118 -2.83 -3.90 9.40
N PRO A 119 -2.94 -2.56 9.40
CA PRO A 119 -2.00 -1.76 8.64
C PRO A 119 -0.59 -2.06 9.13
N VAL A 120 0.27 -2.53 8.23
CA VAL A 120 1.69 -2.64 8.57
C VAL A 120 2.17 -1.25 8.91
N LYS A 121 2.45 -1.06 10.17
CA LYS A 121 3.22 0.11 10.58
C LYS A 121 4.61 -0.04 9.98
N VAL A 122 4.78 0.50 8.79
CA VAL A 122 6.12 0.76 8.29
C VAL A 122 6.66 1.86 9.18
N THR A 123 7.37 1.45 10.20
CA THR A 123 8.12 2.40 11.00
C THR A 123 9.16 2.98 10.06
N ALA A 124 8.96 4.20 9.63
CA ALA A 124 10.05 4.96 9.08
C ALA A 124 11.12 4.96 10.16
N VAL A 125 12.19 4.21 9.95
CA VAL A 125 13.24 4.06 10.94
C VAL A 125 13.74 5.46 11.26
N SER A 126 13.44 5.93 12.47
CA SER A 126 13.95 7.20 12.93
C SER A 126 15.43 7.05 13.18
N PHE A 127 16.21 7.59 12.29
CA PHE A 127 17.65 7.65 12.47
C PHE A 127 17.97 8.80 13.42
N GLU A 128 18.74 8.50 14.46
CA GLU A 128 19.28 9.50 15.38
C GLU A 128 20.76 9.75 15.08
N VAL A 129 21.17 10.99 15.32
CA VAL A 129 22.60 11.34 15.22
C VAL A 129 23.42 10.47 16.16
N GLY A 130 24.43 9.79 15.63
CA GLY A 130 25.26 8.84 16.36
C GLY A 130 24.93 7.38 16.12
N ASP A 131 23.83 7.09 15.41
CA ASP A 131 23.46 5.72 15.06
C ASP A 131 24.42 5.13 14.02
N ARG A 132 24.75 3.86 14.21
CA ARG A 132 25.43 3.10 13.17
C ARG A 132 24.45 2.68 12.11
N VAL A 133 24.81 2.94 10.87
CA VAL A 133 23.99 2.58 9.72
C VAL A 133 24.83 1.85 8.67
N ASN A 134 24.17 0.95 7.96
CA ASN A 134 24.75 0.25 6.82
C ASN A 134 24.16 0.83 5.54
N ILE A 135 25.00 1.05 4.55
CA ILE A 135 24.56 1.51 3.23
C ILE A 135 24.18 0.28 2.41
N VAL A 136 22.92 0.19 2.01
CA VAL A 136 22.36 -0.99 1.33
C VAL A 136 22.30 -0.86 -0.17
N ASP A 137 22.41 0.37 -0.68
CA ASP A 137 22.39 0.64 -2.12
C ASP A 137 23.19 1.89 -2.46
N GLY A 138 23.48 2.09 -3.74
CA GLY A 138 24.23 3.23 -4.24
C GLY A 138 25.73 2.96 -4.38
N VAL A 139 26.52 4.03 -4.54
CA VAL A 139 27.97 3.95 -4.76
C VAL A 139 28.72 3.37 -3.54
N PHE A 140 28.19 3.57 -2.35
CA PHE A 140 28.78 3.12 -1.08
C PHE A 140 28.12 1.86 -0.53
N ARG A 141 27.43 1.11 -1.34
CA ARG A 141 26.82 -0.15 -0.94
C ARG A 141 27.85 -1.08 -0.27
N GLY A 142 27.47 -1.59 0.90
CA GLY A 142 28.31 -2.48 1.70
C GLY A 142 29.22 -1.77 2.70
N TYR A 143 29.26 -0.45 2.69
CA TYR A 143 29.94 0.33 3.71
C TYR A 143 29.04 0.60 4.90
N SER A 144 29.64 0.70 6.07
CA SER A 144 28.96 1.13 7.28
C SER A 144 29.54 2.46 7.76
N GLY A 145 28.71 3.25 8.39
CA GLY A 145 29.13 4.54 8.91
C GLY A 145 28.28 4.97 10.09
N VAL A 146 28.59 6.15 10.60
CA VAL A 146 27.85 6.78 11.70
C VAL A 146 27.05 7.95 11.15
N LEU A 147 25.78 7.99 11.51
CA LEU A 147 24.91 9.09 11.14
C LEU A 147 25.28 10.36 11.91
N THR A 148 25.58 11.42 11.19
CA THR A 148 25.95 12.72 11.81
C THR A 148 24.87 13.77 11.65
N LYS A 149 24.00 13.61 10.64
CA LYS A 149 22.89 14.53 10.37
C LYS A 149 21.75 13.80 9.69
N ALA A 150 20.54 14.14 10.06
CA ALA A 150 19.32 13.66 9.41
C ALA A 150 18.37 14.84 9.22
N GLU A 151 18.10 15.20 7.97
CA GLU A 151 17.16 16.25 7.62
C GLU A 151 16.22 15.75 6.52
N GLY A 152 14.93 15.61 6.84
CA GLY A 152 13.94 15.14 5.89
C GLY A 152 14.28 13.77 5.31
N ASP A 153 14.42 13.71 4.01
CA ASP A 153 14.77 12.48 3.27
C ASP A 153 16.29 12.29 3.07
N GLU A 154 17.09 13.26 3.44
CA GLU A 154 18.54 13.18 3.34
C GLU A 154 19.20 12.90 4.69
N VAL A 155 20.18 12.02 4.67
CA VAL A 155 21.01 11.70 5.82
C VAL A 155 22.48 11.87 5.48
N THR A 156 23.25 12.41 6.42
CA THR A 156 24.70 12.49 6.30
C THR A 156 25.33 11.39 7.14
N VAL A 157 26.02 10.49 6.48
CA VAL A 157 26.70 9.36 7.10
C VAL A 157 28.20 9.55 6.95
N VAL A 158 28.93 9.44 8.04
CA VAL A 158 30.39 9.42 8.01
C VAL A 158 30.86 7.99 7.82
N VAL A 159 31.39 7.72 6.64
CA VAL A 159 31.90 6.40 6.27
C VAL A 159 33.39 6.36 6.58
N SER A 160 33.79 5.41 7.43
CA SER A 160 35.20 5.18 7.70
C SER A 160 35.82 4.29 6.61
N THR A 161 36.60 4.90 5.75
CA THR A 161 37.45 4.18 4.79
C THR A 161 38.90 4.18 5.30
N VAL A 162 39.78 3.46 4.64
CA VAL A 162 41.16 3.24 5.06
C VAL A 162 41.81 4.51 5.61
N GLY A 163 41.72 4.72 6.92
CA GLY A 163 42.37 5.82 7.64
C GLY A 163 41.76 7.22 7.48
N ARG A 164 40.57 7.32 6.86
CA ARG A 164 39.87 8.60 6.68
C ARG A 164 38.38 8.47 6.88
N ASP A 165 37.81 9.42 7.54
CA ASP A 165 36.34 9.56 7.70
C ASP A 165 35.81 10.53 6.65
N ILE A 166 34.93 10.07 5.82
CA ILE A 166 34.32 10.85 4.72
C ILE A 166 32.84 11.06 4.97
N PRO A 167 32.37 12.31 5.10
CA PRO A 167 30.92 12.55 5.19
C PRO A 167 30.28 12.38 3.81
N VAL A 168 29.24 11.58 3.75
CA VAL A 168 28.48 11.28 2.53
C VAL A 168 27.03 11.61 2.75
N ASN A 169 26.47 12.40 1.85
CA ASN A 169 25.03 12.66 1.83
C ASN A 169 24.34 11.58 1.03
N LEU A 170 23.37 10.92 1.65
CA LEU A 170 22.62 9.82 1.06
C LEU A 170 21.13 10.02 1.27
N ASP A 171 20.34 9.43 0.38
CA ASP A 171 18.90 9.32 0.61
C ASP A 171 18.67 8.34 1.76
N ARG A 172 17.72 8.68 2.63
CA ARG A 172 17.31 7.86 3.78
C ARG A 172 16.97 6.42 3.40
N LYS A 173 16.49 6.22 2.19
CA LYS A 173 16.14 4.89 1.65
C LYS A 173 17.36 4.01 1.38
N LEU A 174 18.54 4.60 1.26
CA LEU A 174 19.78 3.90 0.92
C LEU A 174 20.52 3.38 2.15
N VAL A 175 20.04 3.69 3.35
CA VAL A 175 20.68 3.31 4.61
C VAL A 175 19.74 2.52 5.50
N GLU A 176 20.30 1.57 6.22
CA GLU A 176 19.60 0.79 7.24
C GLU A 176 20.31 0.92 8.58
N LYS A 177 19.56 0.88 9.66
CA LYS A 177 20.13 0.86 10.99
C LYS A 177 20.91 -0.44 11.18
N ALA A 178 22.20 -0.33 11.55
CA ALA A 178 23.00 -1.51 11.82
C ALA A 178 22.45 -2.24 13.05
N ALA A 179 22.26 -3.55 12.92
CA ALA A 179 21.92 -4.37 14.07
C ALA A 179 23.14 -4.50 14.98
N ASP A 180 22.92 -4.33 16.28
CA ASP A 180 23.95 -4.58 17.31
C ASP A 180 24.24 -6.08 17.43
#